data_96791c1a7f4900ce06b7276d91f9849b
#
_entry.id   96791c1a7f4900ce06b7276d91f9849b
#
_cell.length_a   1.000
_cell.length_b   1.000
_cell.length_c   1.000
_cell.angle_alpha   90.00
_cell.angle_beta   90.00
_cell.angle_gamma   90.00
#
_symmetry.space_group_name_H-M   'P 1'
#
loop_
_entity.id
_entity.type
_entity.pdbx_description
1 polymer ?
#
loop_
_entity_poly.entity_id
_entity_poly.type
_entity_poly.pdbx_seq_one_letter_code
_entity_poly.pdbx_strand_id
1 'polypeptide(L)'
;MGGIRVKPTGESQTLKGLFSCGEAACWDMHGFNRLGGNSVAETVVSGMIIGDYFAEYCDNNEIDVQTKTIESFINKTQNYLNELLSKDGKYNVFEIKNKMKDIMWEHVAIFRTGDGLAKAVKELEELYKESTNVKLANKELFGNPELEEAYRVPMMLKLALCVAYGALQRTESRGAHYREDYPKRDDANWCKRTLAFWKEGDTLPTLEYEELDIMKMEMPPAFRGYGAKGNIIENPLSAKRQEEVDAIRAKLEAEGKNRHEIQDALMHYELQPKYKALNERAGIGYE
;
A
#
# COMPACT_ATOMS: atom_id res chain seq x y z
N MET A 1 -3.33 -1.83 1.06
CA MET A 1 -2.78 -1.37 -0.23
C MET A 1 -1.44 -0.71 0.03
N GLY A 2 -0.46 -0.95 -0.81
CA GLY A 2 0.84 -0.30 -0.76
C GLY A 2 1.00 0.67 -1.93
N GLY A 3 2.08 1.43 -1.92
CA GLY A 3 2.39 2.41 -2.95
C GLY A 3 3.31 3.50 -2.44
N ILE A 4 3.48 4.55 -3.22
CA ILE A 4 4.23 5.74 -2.83
C ILE A 4 3.48 6.43 -1.69
N ARG A 5 4.14 6.66 -0.56
CA ARG A 5 3.57 7.38 0.57
C ARG A 5 3.34 8.84 0.20
N VAL A 6 2.09 9.27 0.19
CA VAL A 6 1.68 10.63 -0.17
C VAL A 6 0.81 11.26 0.91
N LYS A 7 0.70 12.58 0.85
CA LYS A 7 -0.28 13.38 1.59
C LYS A 7 -1.65 13.28 0.90
N PRO A 8 -2.74 13.74 1.53
CA PRO A 8 -4.06 13.83 0.88
C PRO A 8 -4.05 14.66 -0.42
N THR A 9 -3.12 15.59 -0.57
CA THR A 9 -2.88 16.38 -1.80
C THR A 9 -2.23 15.58 -2.94
N GLY A 10 -1.89 14.32 -2.71
CA GLY A 10 -1.17 13.47 -3.67
C GLY A 10 0.34 13.71 -3.73
N GLU A 11 0.87 14.74 -3.06
CA GLU A 11 2.31 14.99 -3.02
C GLU A 11 3.04 13.99 -2.13
N SER A 12 4.18 13.48 -2.58
CA SER A 12 5.05 12.61 -1.79
C SER A 12 5.50 13.30 -0.49
N GLN A 13 5.57 12.54 0.59
CA GLN A 13 6.05 13.06 1.87
C GLN A 13 7.57 13.35 1.87
N THR A 14 8.31 12.69 1.00
CA THR A 14 9.78 12.73 1.01
C THR A 14 10.38 13.43 -0.21
N LEU A 15 9.66 13.47 -1.34
CA LEU A 15 10.12 14.07 -2.58
C LEU A 15 9.19 15.21 -2.99
N LYS A 16 9.66 16.43 -2.85
CA LYS A 16 8.93 17.63 -3.27
C LYS A 16 8.69 17.61 -4.79
N GLY A 17 7.46 17.92 -5.20
CA GLY A 17 7.07 17.94 -6.62
C GLY A 17 6.80 16.58 -7.24
N LEU A 18 6.90 15.48 -6.47
CA LEU A 18 6.42 14.17 -6.90
C LEU A 18 5.00 13.95 -6.41
N PHE A 19 4.07 13.76 -7.34
CA PHE A 19 2.67 13.45 -7.05
C PHE A 19 2.32 12.04 -7.49
N SER A 20 1.42 11.40 -6.74
CA SER A 20 0.89 10.08 -7.07
C SER A 20 -0.57 9.98 -6.67
N CYS A 21 -1.37 9.32 -7.51
CA CYS A 21 -2.80 9.07 -7.28
C CYS A 21 -3.20 7.66 -7.72
N GLY A 22 -4.39 7.24 -7.34
CA GLY A 22 -4.92 5.92 -7.64
C GLY A 22 -4.10 4.80 -6.99
N GLU A 23 -4.02 3.65 -7.64
CA GLU A 23 -3.40 2.44 -7.08
C GLU A 23 -1.90 2.57 -6.80
N ALA A 24 -1.21 3.55 -7.44
CA ALA A 24 0.19 3.84 -7.19
C ALA A 24 0.43 4.64 -5.90
N ALA A 25 -0.63 5.23 -5.31
CA ALA A 25 -0.54 6.06 -4.11
C ALA A 25 -0.90 5.29 -2.84
N CYS A 26 -0.33 5.70 -1.72
CA CYS A 26 -0.67 5.19 -0.39
C CYS A 26 -0.85 6.36 0.59
N TRP A 27 -2.10 6.67 0.94
CA TRP A 27 -2.49 7.74 1.87
C TRP A 27 -3.58 7.34 2.87
N ASP A 28 -3.67 6.03 3.13
CA ASP A 28 -4.54 5.39 4.13
C ASP A 28 -6.02 5.25 3.80
N MET A 29 -6.48 5.73 2.66
CA MET A 29 -7.88 5.66 2.26
C MET A 29 -8.45 4.22 2.31
N HIS A 30 -7.67 3.25 1.89
CA HIS A 30 -8.12 1.86 1.76
C HIS A 30 -7.58 0.90 2.83
N GLY A 31 -6.69 1.34 3.70
CA GLY A 31 -6.01 0.47 4.65
C GLY A 31 -5.26 -0.66 3.94
N PHE A 32 -5.42 -1.90 4.41
CA PHE A 32 -4.74 -3.07 3.83
C PHE A 32 -5.32 -3.54 2.51
N ASN A 33 -6.61 -3.27 2.26
CA ASN A 33 -7.24 -3.55 0.98
C ASN A 33 -8.48 -2.68 0.78
N ARG A 34 -8.74 -2.28 -0.45
CA ARG A 34 -9.93 -1.54 -0.84
C ARG A 34 -11.18 -2.40 -0.84
N LEU A 35 -12.33 -1.78 -0.65
CA LEU A 35 -13.62 -2.39 -0.94
C LEU A 35 -13.83 -2.53 -2.46
N GLY A 36 -14.62 -3.51 -2.88
CA GLY A 36 -14.92 -3.75 -4.29
C GLY A 36 -15.46 -2.49 -4.98
N GLY A 37 -14.97 -2.21 -6.19
CA GLY A 37 -15.34 -1.03 -6.98
C GLY A 37 -14.59 0.25 -6.64
N ASN A 38 -14.06 0.39 -5.42
CA ASN A 38 -13.45 1.65 -4.96
C ASN A 38 -12.11 1.98 -5.63
N SER A 39 -11.46 1.02 -6.28
CA SER A 39 -10.21 1.29 -7.02
C SER A 39 -10.44 2.24 -8.20
N VAL A 40 -11.46 1.95 -9.00
CA VAL A 40 -11.80 2.80 -10.17
C VAL A 40 -12.33 4.15 -9.70
N ALA A 41 -13.20 4.16 -8.68
CA ALA A 41 -13.71 5.40 -8.11
C ALA A 41 -12.58 6.29 -7.60
N GLU A 42 -11.63 5.74 -6.83
CA GLU A 42 -10.47 6.49 -6.37
C GLU A 42 -9.61 6.98 -7.53
N THR A 43 -9.30 6.14 -8.51
CA THR A 43 -8.46 6.54 -9.64
C THR A 43 -9.02 7.75 -10.38
N VAL A 44 -10.35 7.80 -10.56
CA VAL A 44 -11.01 8.93 -11.26
C VAL A 44 -11.07 10.15 -10.34
N VAL A 45 -11.63 9.99 -9.14
CA VAL A 45 -11.87 11.13 -8.22
C VAL A 45 -10.56 11.72 -7.71
N SER A 46 -9.62 10.89 -7.26
CA SER A 46 -8.34 11.40 -6.77
C SER A 46 -7.49 11.97 -7.90
N GLY A 47 -7.60 11.42 -9.13
CA GLY A 47 -6.95 11.99 -10.30
C GLY A 47 -7.41 13.43 -10.59
N MET A 48 -8.70 13.70 -10.48
CA MET A 48 -9.27 15.05 -10.63
C MET A 48 -8.79 15.98 -9.52
N ILE A 49 -8.96 15.59 -8.26
CA ILE A 49 -8.59 16.42 -7.09
C ILE A 49 -7.08 16.70 -7.06
N ILE A 50 -6.26 15.67 -7.27
CA ILE A 50 -4.81 15.83 -7.25
C ILE A 50 -4.30 16.61 -8.45
N GLY A 51 -5.02 16.55 -9.57
CA GLY A 51 -4.77 17.41 -10.73
C GLY A 51 -4.82 18.89 -10.39
N ASP A 52 -5.81 19.32 -9.59
CA ASP A 52 -5.93 20.70 -9.13
C ASP A 52 -4.77 21.08 -8.20
N TYR A 53 -4.43 20.24 -7.22
CA TYR A 53 -3.25 20.49 -6.36
C TYR A 53 -1.92 20.52 -7.14
N PHE A 54 -1.80 19.69 -8.17
CA PHE A 54 -0.63 19.68 -9.03
C PHE A 54 -0.52 20.97 -9.85
N ALA A 55 -1.65 21.47 -10.40
CA ALA A 55 -1.70 22.75 -11.11
C ALA A 55 -1.30 23.90 -10.17
N GLU A 56 -1.91 23.95 -8.98
CA GLU A 56 -1.56 24.94 -7.96
C GLU A 56 -0.06 24.89 -7.57
N TYR A 57 0.50 23.70 -7.46
CA TYR A 57 1.93 23.52 -7.20
C TYR A 57 2.78 24.12 -8.33
N CYS A 58 2.41 23.89 -9.59
CA CYS A 58 3.13 24.44 -10.73
C CYS A 58 3.04 25.97 -10.78
N ASP A 59 1.89 26.56 -10.45
CA ASP A 59 1.70 28.01 -10.44
C ASP A 59 2.48 28.69 -9.32
N ASN A 60 2.67 28.02 -8.20
CA ASN A 60 3.35 28.57 -7.02
C ASN A 60 4.84 28.25 -6.91
N ASN A 61 5.38 27.43 -7.81
CA ASN A 61 6.79 27.04 -7.78
C ASN A 61 7.44 27.27 -9.13
N GLU A 62 8.60 27.89 -9.10
CA GLU A 62 9.46 27.99 -10.28
C GLU A 62 10.02 26.59 -10.60
N ILE A 63 9.74 26.11 -11.80
CA ILE A 63 10.22 24.80 -12.26
C ILE A 63 11.54 25.04 -12.97
N ASP A 64 12.65 24.98 -12.24
CA ASP A 64 13.99 25.02 -12.80
C ASP A 64 14.40 23.61 -13.27
N VAL A 65 14.32 23.40 -14.58
CA VAL A 65 14.78 22.19 -15.22
C VAL A 65 16.28 22.25 -15.41
N GLN A 66 17.00 21.64 -14.48
CA GLN A 66 18.47 21.53 -14.54
C GLN A 66 18.91 20.63 -15.70
N THR A 67 19.14 21.22 -16.88
CA THR A 67 19.53 20.48 -18.11
C THR A 67 20.69 19.51 -17.87
N LYS A 68 21.73 19.93 -17.12
CA LYS A 68 22.87 19.10 -16.78
C LYS A 68 22.48 17.87 -15.94
N THR A 69 21.49 18.02 -15.06
CA THR A 69 20.97 16.89 -14.26
C THR A 69 20.25 15.88 -15.15
N ILE A 70 19.42 16.38 -16.10
CA ILE A 70 18.72 15.53 -17.06
C ILE A 70 19.71 14.80 -17.96
N GLU A 71 20.69 15.49 -18.52
CA GLU A 71 21.76 14.89 -19.34
C GLU A 71 22.53 13.83 -18.57
N SER A 72 22.85 14.07 -17.30
CA SER A 72 23.51 13.10 -16.44
C SER A 72 22.66 11.83 -16.26
N PHE A 73 21.34 11.98 -16.06
CA PHE A 73 20.42 10.82 -15.95
C PHE A 73 20.30 10.05 -17.26
N ILE A 74 20.18 10.75 -18.39
CA ILE A 74 20.13 10.12 -19.72
C ILE A 74 21.41 9.31 -19.95
N ASN A 75 22.56 9.90 -19.71
CA ASN A 75 23.84 9.24 -19.90
C ASN A 75 24.01 8.03 -18.96
N LYS A 76 23.61 8.16 -17.69
CA LYS A 76 23.64 7.04 -16.74
C LYS A 76 22.73 5.89 -17.20
N THR A 77 21.53 6.18 -17.65
CA THR A 77 20.59 5.17 -18.14
C THR A 77 21.10 4.51 -19.39
N GLN A 78 21.60 5.28 -20.34
CA GLN A 78 22.15 4.76 -21.60
C GLN A 78 23.38 3.86 -21.37
N ASN A 79 24.27 4.27 -20.47
CA ASN A 79 25.42 3.46 -20.07
C ASN A 79 24.97 2.15 -19.45
N TYR A 80 23.96 2.16 -18.58
CA TYR A 80 23.42 0.96 -17.97
C TYR A 80 22.78 0.01 -19.00
N LEU A 81 22.01 0.56 -19.95
CA LEU A 81 21.44 -0.25 -21.05
C LEU A 81 22.53 -0.87 -21.93
N ASN A 82 23.59 -0.13 -22.25
CA ASN A 82 24.73 -0.62 -23.00
C ASN A 82 25.51 -1.71 -22.22
N GLU A 83 25.63 -1.54 -20.90
CA GLU A 83 26.21 -2.57 -20.03
C GLU A 83 25.38 -3.85 -20.09
N LEU A 84 24.05 -3.78 -19.96
CA LEU A 84 23.17 -4.94 -20.08
C LEU A 84 23.32 -5.64 -21.45
N LEU A 85 23.38 -4.87 -22.54
CA LEU A 85 23.55 -5.41 -23.88
C LEU A 85 24.91 -6.10 -24.08
N SER A 86 25.98 -5.54 -23.51
CA SER A 86 27.32 -6.07 -23.66
C SER A 86 27.63 -7.24 -22.71
N LYS A 87 26.87 -7.34 -21.62
CA LYS A 87 27.14 -8.32 -20.57
C LYS A 87 26.98 -9.76 -21.04
N ASP A 88 27.97 -10.60 -20.75
CA ASP A 88 27.92 -12.05 -20.95
C ASP A 88 27.67 -12.74 -19.60
N GLY A 89 26.48 -12.51 -19.06
CA GLY A 89 26.06 -13.06 -17.79
C GLY A 89 25.67 -14.53 -17.88
N LYS A 90 25.17 -15.06 -16.77
CA LYS A 90 24.84 -16.48 -16.64
C LYS A 90 23.35 -16.77 -16.77
N TYR A 91 22.49 -15.83 -16.36
CA TYR A 91 21.07 -16.10 -16.12
C TYR A 91 20.17 -15.54 -17.20
N ASN A 92 19.05 -16.23 -17.46
CA ASN A 92 17.97 -15.73 -18.31
C ASN A 92 16.99 -14.91 -17.48
N VAL A 93 16.70 -13.69 -17.94
CA VAL A 93 15.83 -12.75 -17.21
C VAL A 93 14.37 -13.23 -17.08
N PHE A 94 13.86 -13.92 -18.10
CA PHE A 94 12.49 -14.45 -18.05
C PHE A 94 12.35 -15.60 -17.05
N GLU A 95 13.39 -16.43 -16.91
CA GLU A 95 13.41 -17.48 -15.88
C GLU A 95 13.42 -16.89 -14.48
N ILE A 96 14.22 -15.84 -14.24
CA ILE A 96 14.23 -15.11 -12.96
C ILE A 96 12.84 -14.52 -12.67
N LYS A 97 12.23 -13.85 -13.66
CA LYS A 97 10.88 -13.28 -13.53
C LYS A 97 9.84 -14.34 -13.19
N ASN A 98 9.88 -15.50 -13.84
CA ASN A 98 8.92 -16.57 -13.57
C ASN A 98 9.13 -17.16 -12.18
N LYS A 99 10.38 -17.47 -11.78
CA LYS A 99 10.68 -17.91 -10.41
C LYS A 99 10.20 -16.91 -9.36
N MET A 100 10.40 -15.60 -9.58
CA MET A 100 9.88 -14.56 -8.69
C MET A 100 8.36 -14.66 -8.55
N LYS A 101 7.63 -14.84 -9.66
CA LYS A 101 6.16 -14.99 -9.62
C LYS A 101 5.74 -16.24 -8.85
N ASP A 102 6.43 -17.36 -9.05
CA ASP A 102 6.13 -18.62 -8.39
C ASP A 102 6.36 -18.50 -6.87
N ILE A 103 7.48 -17.92 -6.44
CA ILE A 103 7.78 -17.67 -5.03
C ILE A 103 6.72 -16.76 -4.39
N MET A 104 6.37 -15.67 -5.08
CA MET A 104 5.37 -14.72 -4.58
C MET A 104 3.99 -15.37 -4.48
N TRP A 105 3.64 -16.23 -5.44
CA TRP A 105 2.37 -16.95 -5.42
C TRP A 105 2.31 -18.01 -4.31
N GLU A 106 3.36 -18.80 -4.16
CA GLU A 106 3.37 -19.92 -3.21
C GLU A 106 3.46 -19.45 -1.75
N HIS A 107 4.26 -18.43 -1.46
CA HIS A 107 4.62 -18.09 -0.09
C HIS A 107 4.13 -16.70 0.38
N VAL A 108 3.81 -15.79 -0.54
CA VAL A 108 3.52 -14.38 -0.20
C VAL A 108 2.09 -13.97 -0.58
N ALA A 109 1.34 -14.79 -1.32
CA ALA A 109 0.00 -14.49 -1.79
C ALA A 109 -1.03 -14.30 -0.65
N ILE A 110 -2.06 -15.13 -0.56
CA ILE A 110 -3.20 -14.92 0.36
C ILE A 110 -2.91 -15.53 1.74
N PHE A 111 -2.51 -16.80 1.75
CA PHE A 111 -2.24 -17.57 2.97
C PHE A 111 -0.74 -17.60 3.24
N ARG A 112 -0.32 -17.07 4.37
CA ARG A 112 1.09 -16.85 4.69
C ARG A 112 1.46 -17.53 5.99
N THR A 113 2.67 -18.11 6.03
CA THR A 113 3.28 -18.62 7.24
C THR A 113 4.65 -17.98 7.44
N GLY A 114 5.14 -17.93 8.68
CA GLY A 114 6.48 -17.40 8.96
C GLY A 114 7.58 -18.12 8.19
N ASP A 115 7.52 -19.45 8.16
CA ASP A 115 8.51 -20.27 7.46
C ASP A 115 8.46 -20.05 5.94
N GLY A 116 7.25 -20.00 5.35
CA GLY A 116 7.07 -19.69 3.93
C GLY A 116 7.58 -18.31 3.56
N LEU A 117 7.27 -17.30 4.35
CA LEU A 117 7.75 -15.93 4.14
C LEU A 117 9.29 -15.82 4.30
N ALA A 118 9.88 -16.50 5.28
CA ALA A 118 11.32 -16.52 5.47
C ALA A 118 12.04 -17.18 4.29
N LYS A 119 11.47 -18.29 3.78
CA LYS A 119 11.94 -18.95 2.57
C LYS A 119 11.87 -18.01 1.37
N ALA A 120 10.69 -17.37 1.16
CA ALA A 120 10.48 -16.41 0.08
C ALA A 120 11.50 -15.28 0.09
N VAL A 121 11.73 -14.65 1.25
CA VAL A 121 12.72 -13.56 1.39
C VAL A 121 14.10 -14.02 0.94
N LYS A 122 14.54 -15.18 1.41
CA LYS A 122 15.85 -15.74 1.03
C LYS A 122 15.95 -16.01 -0.48
N GLU A 123 14.98 -16.67 -1.05
CA GLU A 123 14.96 -17.01 -2.48
C GLU A 123 14.86 -15.75 -3.37
N LEU A 124 14.05 -14.76 -2.98
CA LEU A 124 13.96 -13.47 -3.69
C LEU A 124 15.26 -12.68 -3.61
N GLU A 125 15.98 -12.74 -2.48
CA GLU A 125 17.30 -12.12 -2.33
C GLU A 125 18.35 -12.76 -3.25
N GLU A 126 18.31 -14.09 -3.39
CA GLU A 126 19.15 -14.83 -4.34
C GLU A 126 18.82 -14.44 -5.79
N LEU A 127 17.52 -14.39 -6.16
CA LEU A 127 17.11 -13.94 -7.48
C LEU A 127 17.49 -12.49 -7.77
N TYR A 128 17.46 -11.62 -6.77
CA TYR A 128 17.91 -10.23 -6.93
C TYR A 128 19.40 -10.17 -7.30
N LYS A 129 20.24 -10.97 -6.66
CA LYS A 129 21.66 -11.11 -7.02
C LYS A 129 21.84 -11.71 -8.42
N GLU A 130 21.06 -12.75 -8.78
CA GLU A 130 21.08 -13.34 -10.12
C GLU A 130 20.66 -12.34 -11.20
N SER A 131 19.69 -11.47 -10.91
CA SER A 131 19.18 -10.46 -11.85
C SER A 131 20.22 -9.41 -12.26
N THR A 132 21.26 -9.24 -11.48
CA THR A 132 22.40 -8.37 -11.84
C THR A 132 23.39 -9.04 -12.78
N ASN A 133 23.27 -10.36 -13.06
CA ASN A 133 24.19 -11.14 -13.88
C ASN A 133 23.44 -11.89 -15.00
N VAL A 134 22.60 -11.18 -15.73
CA VAL A 134 21.81 -11.72 -16.85
C VAL A 134 22.61 -11.69 -18.17
N LYS A 135 22.27 -12.62 -19.05
CA LYS A 135 22.75 -12.67 -20.44
C LYS A 135 21.58 -12.45 -21.36
N LEU A 136 21.68 -11.47 -22.26
CA LEU A 136 20.70 -11.20 -23.29
C LEU A 136 21.11 -11.89 -24.59
N ALA A 137 20.18 -12.61 -25.20
CA ALA A 137 20.38 -13.22 -26.52
C ALA A 137 20.28 -12.15 -27.64
N ASN A 138 19.30 -11.24 -27.51
CA ASN A 138 19.18 -10.11 -28.42
C ASN A 138 20.05 -8.94 -27.93
N LYS A 139 20.94 -8.46 -28.79
CA LYS A 139 21.86 -7.34 -28.50
C LYS A 139 21.44 -6.02 -29.11
N GLU A 140 20.27 -5.96 -29.75
CA GLU A 140 19.74 -4.73 -30.32
C GLU A 140 19.15 -3.82 -29.24
N LEU A 141 19.28 -2.52 -29.43
CA LEU A 141 18.72 -1.53 -28.48
C LEU A 141 17.21 -1.39 -28.63
N PHE A 142 16.68 -1.53 -29.85
CA PHE A 142 15.28 -1.32 -30.18
C PHE A 142 14.56 -2.65 -30.43
N GLY A 143 13.27 -2.69 -30.09
CA GLY A 143 12.44 -3.87 -30.28
C GLY A 143 12.92 -5.09 -29.50
N ASN A 144 13.51 -4.87 -28.31
CA ASN A 144 14.15 -5.88 -27.50
C ASN A 144 13.42 -6.07 -26.15
N PRO A 145 12.40 -6.96 -26.09
CA PRO A 145 11.69 -7.24 -24.84
C PRO A 145 12.60 -7.82 -23.74
N GLU A 146 13.69 -8.52 -24.11
CA GLU A 146 14.62 -9.09 -23.16
C GLU A 146 15.42 -7.99 -22.43
N LEU A 147 15.83 -6.94 -23.13
CA LEU A 147 16.48 -5.76 -22.55
C LEU A 147 15.51 -5.02 -21.62
N GLU A 148 14.25 -4.87 -22.02
CA GLU A 148 13.21 -4.25 -21.19
C GLU A 148 13.01 -5.00 -19.87
N GLU A 149 12.94 -6.32 -19.93
CA GLU A 149 12.80 -7.15 -18.73
C GLU A 149 14.09 -7.13 -17.88
N ALA A 150 15.27 -7.15 -18.50
CA ALA A 150 16.54 -7.04 -17.77
C ALA A 150 16.68 -5.71 -17.01
N TYR A 151 16.08 -4.65 -17.53
CA TYR A 151 16.01 -3.36 -16.85
C TYR A 151 15.00 -3.37 -15.70
N ARG A 152 13.81 -4.02 -15.87
CA ARG A 152 12.68 -3.98 -14.94
C ARG A 152 12.77 -5.01 -13.81
N VAL A 153 13.21 -6.23 -14.11
CA VAL A 153 13.15 -7.35 -13.15
C VAL A 153 13.90 -7.08 -11.85
N PRO A 154 15.09 -6.43 -11.82
CA PRO A 154 15.73 -6.07 -10.55
C PRO A 154 14.87 -5.14 -9.68
N MET A 155 14.12 -4.21 -10.28
CA MET A 155 13.22 -3.30 -9.56
C MET A 155 11.97 -4.04 -9.06
N MET A 156 11.44 -4.98 -9.85
CA MET A 156 10.32 -5.84 -9.41
C MET A 156 10.73 -6.71 -8.22
N LEU A 157 11.95 -7.25 -8.22
CA LEU A 157 12.48 -8.04 -7.11
C LEU A 157 12.66 -7.21 -5.83
N LYS A 158 13.08 -5.95 -5.95
CA LYS A 158 13.11 -5.02 -4.80
C LYS A 158 11.72 -4.81 -4.19
N LEU A 159 10.70 -4.61 -5.03
CA LEU A 159 9.32 -4.47 -4.56
C LEU A 159 8.81 -5.78 -3.93
N ALA A 160 9.10 -6.92 -4.55
CA ALA A 160 8.75 -8.24 -4.01
C ALA A 160 9.37 -8.46 -2.63
N LEU A 161 10.65 -8.08 -2.45
CA LEU A 161 11.35 -8.13 -1.17
C LEU A 161 10.73 -7.18 -0.12
N CYS A 162 10.34 -5.96 -0.50
CA CYS A 162 9.63 -5.05 0.40
C CYS A 162 8.32 -5.68 0.90
N VAL A 163 7.55 -6.32 0.01
CA VAL A 163 6.29 -6.97 0.36
C VAL A 163 6.53 -8.20 1.24
N ALA A 164 7.42 -9.11 0.83
CA ALA A 164 7.68 -10.36 1.54
C ALA A 164 8.29 -10.11 2.93
N TYR A 165 9.29 -9.23 3.01
CA TYR A 165 9.96 -8.91 4.26
C TYR A 165 9.05 -8.13 5.22
N GLY A 166 8.28 -7.18 4.71
CA GLY A 166 7.26 -6.47 5.50
C GLY A 166 6.20 -7.42 6.06
N ALA A 167 5.75 -8.41 5.26
CA ALA A 167 4.81 -9.43 5.69
C ALA A 167 5.41 -10.39 6.73
N LEU A 168 6.69 -10.77 6.58
CA LEU A 168 7.41 -11.62 7.53
C LEU A 168 7.51 -10.97 8.91
N GLN A 169 7.87 -9.69 8.95
CA GLN A 169 8.04 -8.95 10.19
C GLN A 169 6.73 -8.66 10.92
N ARG A 170 5.59 -8.58 10.20
CA ARG A 170 4.29 -8.30 10.80
C ARG A 170 3.65 -9.57 11.37
N THR A 171 3.66 -9.71 12.68
CA THR A 171 3.20 -10.88 13.43
C THR A 171 1.74 -10.77 13.87
N GLU A 172 0.87 -10.43 12.94
CA GLU A 172 -0.59 -10.35 13.13
C GLU A 172 -1.32 -10.68 11.82
N SER A 173 -2.65 -10.73 11.85
CA SER A 173 -3.51 -10.73 10.68
C SER A 173 -4.40 -9.49 10.67
N ARG A 174 -4.37 -8.71 9.56
CA ARG A 174 -5.12 -7.45 9.43
C ARG A 174 -5.52 -7.21 7.97
N GLY A 175 -6.81 -7.06 7.71
CA GLY A 175 -7.32 -6.83 6.37
C GLY A 175 -6.92 -7.96 5.42
N ALA A 176 -6.26 -7.65 4.31
CA ALA A 176 -5.76 -8.64 3.36
C ALA A 176 -4.44 -9.31 3.79
N HIS A 177 -3.78 -8.82 4.85
CA HIS A 177 -2.62 -9.49 5.42
C HIS A 177 -3.09 -10.61 6.36
N TYR A 178 -2.97 -11.85 5.91
CA TYR A 178 -3.35 -13.03 6.70
C TYR A 178 -2.13 -13.92 6.94
N ARG A 179 -1.88 -14.19 8.23
CA ARG A 179 -0.83 -15.07 8.74
C ARG A 179 -1.48 -16.25 9.45
N GLU A 180 -1.30 -17.47 8.94
CA GLU A 180 -1.85 -18.68 9.57
C GLU A 180 -1.26 -18.92 10.96
N ASP A 181 0.00 -18.57 11.16
CA ASP A 181 0.71 -18.64 12.44
C ASP A 181 0.37 -17.49 13.40
N TYR A 182 -0.19 -16.38 12.91
CA TYR A 182 -0.67 -15.24 13.68
C TYR A 182 -2.07 -14.81 13.20
N PRO A 183 -3.12 -15.63 13.40
CA PRO A 183 -4.43 -15.41 12.79
C PRO A 183 -5.22 -14.26 13.43
N LYS A 184 -4.72 -13.66 14.50
CA LYS A 184 -5.40 -12.60 15.25
C LYS A 184 -4.86 -11.22 14.89
N ARG A 185 -5.75 -10.20 14.95
CA ARG A 185 -5.36 -8.79 14.89
C ARG A 185 -4.75 -8.36 16.23
N ASP A 186 -3.71 -7.56 16.19
CA ASP A 186 -3.01 -7.03 17.35
C ASP A 186 -2.81 -5.51 17.23
N ASP A 187 -3.80 -4.74 17.67
CA ASP A 187 -3.75 -3.29 17.62
C ASP A 187 -2.74 -2.70 18.61
N ALA A 188 -2.46 -3.38 19.72
CA ALA A 188 -1.52 -2.87 20.72
C ALA A 188 -0.09 -2.78 20.19
N ASN A 189 0.30 -3.74 19.34
CA ASN A 189 1.66 -3.79 18.80
C ASN A 189 1.73 -3.36 17.33
N TRP A 190 0.63 -3.52 16.58
CA TRP A 190 0.64 -3.42 15.11
C TRP A 190 -0.34 -2.40 14.52
N CYS A 191 -0.95 -1.50 15.34
CA CYS A 191 -1.72 -0.37 14.80
C CYS A 191 -0.79 0.70 14.22
N LYS A 192 0.01 0.30 13.23
CA LYS A 192 1.03 1.12 12.59
C LYS A 192 1.25 0.73 11.14
N ARG A 193 1.72 1.67 10.32
CA ARG A 193 2.17 1.40 8.95
C ARG A 193 3.58 0.85 8.95
N THR A 194 3.85 -0.03 8.01
CA THR A 194 5.21 -0.46 7.68
C THR A 194 5.71 0.41 6.52
N LEU A 195 6.84 1.07 6.73
CA LEU A 195 7.55 1.85 5.73
C LEU A 195 8.80 1.08 5.34
N ALA A 196 9.01 0.89 4.03
CA ALA A 196 10.17 0.18 3.50
C ALA A 196 11.10 1.17 2.77
N PHE A 197 12.32 1.27 3.22
CA PHE A 197 13.36 2.12 2.65
C PHE A 197 14.43 1.26 1.99
N TRP A 198 14.76 1.56 0.74
CA TRP A 198 15.82 0.87 0.02
C TRP A 198 16.97 1.82 -0.25
N LYS A 199 18.14 1.51 0.28
CA LYS A 199 19.37 2.25 0.01
C LYS A 199 20.16 1.60 -1.10
N GLU A 200 20.98 2.37 -1.79
CA GLU A 200 21.89 1.84 -2.80
C GLU A 200 22.89 0.86 -2.15
N GLY A 201 23.02 -0.32 -2.73
CA GLY A 201 23.88 -1.39 -2.20
C GLY A 201 23.17 -2.36 -1.25
N ASP A 202 21.96 -2.06 -0.78
CA ASP A 202 21.21 -2.99 0.07
C ASP A 202 20.68 -4.18 -0.73
N THR A 203 20.56 -5.34 -0.06
CA THR A 203 19.88 -6.54 -0.59
C THR A 203 18.51 -6.76 0.04
N LEU A 204 18.23 -6.09 1.15
CA LEU A 204 16.95 -6.06 1.86
C LEU A 204 16.57 -4.64 2.22
N PRO A 205 15.26 -4.30 2.26
CA PRO A 205 14.84 -2.99 2.72
C PRO A 205 15.05 -2.83 4.23
N THR A 206 15.34 -1.61 4.66
CA THR A 206 15.18 -1.22 6.06
C THR A 206 13.71 -0.93 6.32
N LEU A 207 13.15 -1.51 7.38
CA LEU A 207 11.76 -1.26 7.78
C LEU A 207 11.69 -0.28 8.94
N GLU A 208 10.80 0.69 8.80
CA GLU A 208 10.40 1.62 9.86
C GLU A 208 8.88 1.53 10.05
N TYR A 209 8.39 2.06 11.17
CA TYR A 209 6.99 2.00 11.52
C TYR A 209 6.47 3.39 11.86
N GLU A 210 5.33 3.74 11.28
CA GLU A 210 4.61 4.97 11.55
C GLU A 210 3.34 4.63 12.33
N GLU A 211 3.22 5.14 13.55
CA GLU A 211 2.06 4.92 14.41
C GLU A 211 0.80 5.54 13.82
N LEU A 212 -0.31 4.85 13.96
CA LEU A 212 -1.63 5.31 13.55
C LEU A 212 -2.39 5.79 14.77
N ASP A 213 -2.75 7.07 14.79
CA ASP A 213 -3.70 7.58 15.77
C ASP A 213 -5.13 7.29 15.30
N ILE A 214 -5.62 6.12 15.69
CA ILE A 214 -6.98 5.67 15.35
C ILE A 214 -8.08 6.55 15.98
N MET A 215 -7.75 7.37 16.98
CA MET A 215 -8.69 8.29 17.60
C MET A 215 -8.96 9.53 16.75
N LYS A 216 -8.13 9.77 15.71
CA LYS A 216 -8.36 10.82 14.70
C LYS A 216 -9.22 10.35 13.53
N MET A 217 -9.61 9.10 13.49
CA MET A 217 -10.48 8.59 12.43
C MET A 217 -11.91 9.10 12.63
N GLU A 218 -12.55 9.52 11.54
CA GLU A 218 -13.96 9.95 11.51
C GLU A 218 -14.87 8.87 12.08
N MET A 219 -14.64 7.62 11.67
CA MET A 219 -15.31 6.45 12.21
C MET A 219 -14.37 5.74 13.16
N PRO A 220 -14.71 5.57 14.44
CA PRO A 220 -13.89 4.82 15.35
C PRO A 220 -13.75 3.38 14.86
N PRO A 221 -12.55 2.76 15.04
CA PRO A 221 -12.34 1.39 14.61
C PRO A 221 -13.31 0.46 15.30
N ALA A 222 -14.07 -0.28 14.50
CA ALA A 222 -15.00 -1.29 14.96
C ALA A 222 -14.40 -2.70 14.79
N PHE A 223 -14.99 -3.64 15.50
CA PHE A 223 -14.71 -5.06 15.31
C PHE A 223 -15.11 -5.47 13.87
N ARG A 224 -14.18 -6.01 13.08
CA ARG A 224 -14.49 -6.59 11.78
C ARG A 224 -14.74 -8.09 11.90
N GLY A 225 -15.89 -8.52 11.35
CA GLY A 225 -16.43 -9.86 11.47
C GLY A 225 -15.71 -10.98 10.70
N TYR A 226 -14.47 -10.81 10.26
CA TYR A 226 -13.68 -11.89 9.65
C TYR A 226 -13.06 -12.85 10.67
N GLY A 227 -13.61 -12.91 11.88
CA GLY A 227 -13.20 -13.89 12.90
C GLY A 227 -11.87 -13.58 13.59
N ALA A 228 -11.13 -12.59 13.19
CA ALA A 228 -9.86 -12.21 13.83
C ALA A 228 -10.10 -11.49 15.16
N LYS A 229 -10.49 -12.28 16.18
CA LYS A 229 -10.50 -11.82 17.57
C LYS A 229 -9.05 -11.75 18.05
N GLY A 230 -8.62 -10.61 18.55
CA GLY A 230 -7.25 -10.42 19.03
C GLY A 230 -7.14 -9.33 20.06
N ASN A 231 -5.93 -8.86 20.28
CA ASN A 231 -5.62 -7.73 21.12
C ASN A 231 -5.98 -6.42 20.41
N ILE A 232 -7.27 -6.04 20.47
CA ILE A 232 -7.87 -4.92 19.76
C ILE A 232 -7.98 -3.75 20.73
N ILE A 233 -7.50 -2.59 20.34
CA ILE A 233 -7.76 -1.35 21.06
C ILE A 233 -9.22 -0.98 20.79
N GLU A 234 -10.05 -1.11 21.82
CA GLU A 234 -11.44 -0.69 21.75
C GLU A 234 -11.54 0.80 22.05
N ASN A 235 -12.28 1.51 21.19
CA ASN A 235 -12.72 2.85 21.50
C ASN A 235 -13.98 2.75 22.39
N PRO A 236 -13.97 3.25 23.63
CA PRO A 236 -15.15 3.18 24.50
C PRO A 236 -16.41 3.81 23.92
N LEU A 237 -16.23 4.85 23.08
CA LEU A 237 -17.36 5.48 22.36
C LEU A 237 -17.90 4.59 21.23
N SER A 238 -17.05 3.75 20.66
CA SER A 238 -17.45 2.79 19.62
C SER A 238 -18.34 1.68 20.19
N ALA A 239 -18.00 1.13 21.35
CA ALA A 239 -18.82 0.13 22.04
C ALA A 239 -20.19 0.69 22.40
N LYS A 240 -20.22 1.86 23.03
CA LYS A 240 -21.47 2.55 23.40
C LYS A 240 -22.33 2.87 22.18
N ARG A 241 -21.73 3.34 21.09
CA ARG A 241 -22.43 3.62 19.84
C ARG A 241 -23.04 2.33 19.26
N GLN A 242 -22.30 1.22 19.29
CA GLN A 242 -22.81 -0.05 18.77
C GLN A 242 -24.00 -0.55 19.58
N GLU A 243 -23.97 -0.45 20.90
CA GLU A 243 -25.10 -0.78 21.77
C GLU A 243 -26.36 0.06 21.43
N GLU A 244 -26.17 1.35 21.22
CA GLU A 244 -27.27 2.27 20.86
C GLU A 244 -27.81 1.95 19.45
N VAL A 245 -26.96 1.67 18.48
CA VAL A 245 -27.33 1.27 17.10
C VAL A 245 -28.11 -0.05 17.12
N ASP A 246 -27.65 -1.02 17.88
CA ASP A 246 -28.30 -2.33 17.98
C ASP A 246 -29.69 -2.20 18.67
N ALA A 247 -29.80 -1.36 19.69
CA ALA A 247 -31.09 -1.08 20.36
C ALA A 247 -32.08 -0.38 19.40
N ILE A 248 -31.63 0.60 18.61
CA ILE A 248 -32.45 1.27 17.60
C ILE A 248 -32.90 0.29 16.52
N ARG A 249 -31.99 -0.53 16.03
CA ARG A 249 -32.28 -1.57 15.04
C ARG A 249 -33.35 -2.52 15.54
N ALA A 250 -33.15 -3.09 16.71
CA ALA A 250 -34.11 -4.04 17.30
C ALA A 250 -35.48 -3.44 17.49
N LYS A 251 -35.57 -2.14 17.89
CA LYS A 251 -36.82 -1.42 18.01
C LYS A 251 -37.53 -1.27 16.67
N LEU A 252 -36.83 -0.83 15.63
CA LEU A 252 -37.41 -0.61 14.30
C LEU A 252 -37.83 -1.93 13.62
N GLU A 253 -37.10 -3.02 13.86
CA GLU A 253 -37.48 -4.38 13.42
C GLU A 253 -38.79 -4.83 14.11
N ALA A 254 -38.90 -4.60 15.41
CA ALA A 254 -40.14 -4.89 16.16
C ALA A 254 -41.33 -4.05 15.69
N GLU A 255 -41.13 -2.84 15.19
CA GLU A 255 -42.13 -1.98 14.57
C GLU A 255 -42.44 -2.40 13.11
N GLY A 256 -41.83 -3.43 12.58
CA GLY A 256 -42.03 -3.95 11.22
C GLY A 256 -41.46 -3.10 10.11
N LYS A 257 -40.45 -2.27 10.42
CA LYS A 257 -39.74 -1.45 9.43
C LYS A 257 -38.91 -2.29 8.48
N ASN A 258 -38.88 -1.92 7.20
CA ASN A 258 -38.06 -2.61 6.22
C ASN A 258 -36.58 -2.17 6.31
N ARG A 259 -35.72 -2.91 5.62
CA ARG A 259 -34.26 -2.70 5.66
C ARG A 259 -33.81 -1.28 5.28
N HIS A 260 -34.48 -0.64 4.31
CA HIS A 260 -34.15 0.71 3.87
C HIS A 260 -34.51 1.74 4.92
N GLU A 261 -35.71 1.65 5.52
CA GLU A 261 -36.17 2.55 6.59
C GLU A 261 -35.26 2.45 7.83
N ILE A 262 -34.80 1.22 8.15
CA ILE A 262 -33.84 1.00 9.24
C ILE A 262 -32.51 1.64 8.93
N GLN A 263 -31.99 1.46 7.72
CA GLN A 263 -30.71 2.03 7.29
C GLN A 263 -30.73 3.56 7.29
N ASP A 264 -31.81 4.16 6.81
CA ASP A 264 -32.00 5.62 6.83
C ASP A 264 -32.06 6.17 8.26
N ALA A 265 -32.81 5.52 9.15
CA ALA A 265 -32.87 5.92 10.55
C ALA A 265 -31.52 5.81 11.27
N LEU A 266 -30.74 4.77 10.98
CA LEU A 266 -29.40 4.59 11.55
C LEU A 266 -28.42 5.61 11.01
N MET A 267 -28.46 5.96 9.73
CA MET A 267 -27.63 7.00 9.14
C MET A 267 -27.90 8.37 9.80
N HIS A 268 -29.16 8.75 9.96
CA HIS A 268 -29.51 9.98 10.67
C HIS A 268 -29.09 9.98 12.14
N TYR A 269 -29.12 8.81 12.80
CA TYR A 269 -28.63 8.67 14.17
C TYR A 269 -27.13 8.90 14.25
N GLU A 270 -26.36 8.38 13.31
CA GLU A 270 -24.89 8.49 13.26
C GLU A 270 -24.40 9.93 13.01
N LEU A 271 -25.21 10.76 12.35
CA LEU A 271 -24.96 12.19 12.13
C LEU A 271 -25.28 13.09 13.33
N GLN A 272 -25.68 12.52 14.47
CA GLN A 272 -26.03 13.34 15.64
C GLN A 272 -24.83 14.07 16.24
N PRO A 273 -25.07 15.25 16.87
CA PRO A 273 -24.01 16.11 17.44
C PRO A 273 -23.13 15.44 18.47
N LYS A 274 -23.62 14.40 19.19
CA LYS A 274 -22.82 13.66 20.18
C LYS A 274 -21.65 12.91 19.57
N TYR A 275 -21.71 12.58 18.27
CA TYR A 275 -20.61 11.98 17.52
C TYR A 275 -19.80 13.04 16.75
N LYS A 276 -20.30 14.28 16.65
CA LYS A 276 -19.60 15.40 16.01
C LYS A 276 -18.26 15.71 16.69
N ALA A 277 -18.18 15.58 18.02
CA ALA A 277 -16.94 15.78 18.74
C ALA A 277 -15.80 14.78 18.39
N LEU A 278 -16.16 13.59 17.90
CA LEU A 278 -15.18 12.63 17.35
C LEU A 278 -14.61 13.13 16.02
N ASN A 279 -15.45 13.75 15.21
CA ASN A 279 -15.10 14.27 13.90
C ASN A 279 -14.31 15.58 14.02
N GLU A 280 -14.64 16.44 14.96
CA GLU A 280 -13.90 17.67 15.27
C GLU A 280 -12.46 17.38 15.74
N ARG A 281 -12.27 16.29 16.51
CA ARG A 281 -10.93 15.82 16.89
C ARG A 281 -10.12 15.29 15.70
N ALA A 282 -10.79 14.80 14.67
CA ALA A 282 -10.17 14.36 13.43
C ALA A 282 -9.81 15.51 12.47
N GLY A 283 -10.18 16.76 12.80
CA GLY A 283 -9.94 17.92 11.95
C GLY A 283 -10.79 17.93 10.67
N ILE A 284 -11.88 17.17 10.66
CA ILE A 284 -12.84 17.10 9.55
C ILE A 284 -13.92 18.14 9.83
N GLY A 285 -13.84 19.27 9.14
CA GLY A 285 -14.92 20.26 9.12
C GLY A 285 -16.08 19.74 8.27
N TYR A 286 -17.27 19.83 8.80
CA TYR A 286 -18.48 19.80 7.98
C TYR A 286 -18.75 21.25 7.53
N GLU A 287 -18.37 21.58 6.33
CA GLU A 287 -18.94 22.70 5.58
C GLU A 287 -19.82 22.17 4.46
#